data_191e0de41880e80c835e25fd9bebaeb9
#
_entry.id   191e0de41880e80c835e25fd9bebaeb9
#
_cell.length_a   1.000
_cell.length_b   1.000
_cell.length_c   1.000
_cell.angle_alpha   90.00
_cell.angle_beta   90.00
_cell.angle_gamma   90.00
#
_symmetry.space_group_name_H-M   'P 1'
#
loop_
_entity.id
_entity.type
_entity.pdbx_description
1 polymer ?
#
loop_
_entity_poly.entity_id
_entity_poly.type
_entity_poly.pdbx_seq_one_letter_code
_entity_poly.pdbx_strand_id
1 'polypeptide(L)'
;MHKCRVLLVDDHVPIRLALRDTLNGYDDIHIVGEACDGKQAVELVPVYQPHVVLLDFYMPRMNGVEAARIMKEFWQEIAIIGISMAPDSFITEAFLKAGASAVISKDQGDYLYSTINKIFRSQSDGLC
;
A
#
# COMPACT_ATOMS: atom_id res chain seq x y z
N MET A 1 0.95 21.70 5.75
CA MET A 1 0.03 20.55 5.68
C MET A 1 0.80 19.29 5.31
N HIS A 2 0.58 18.24 6.05
CA HIS A 2 1.28 16.98 5.80
C HIS A 2 0.59 16.20 4.69
N LYS A 3 1.38 15.74 3.73
CA LYS A 3 0.91 14.83 2.70
C LYS A 3 1.14 13.39 3.16
N CYS A 4 0.23 12.51 2.78
CA CYS A 4 0.41 11.08 3.00
C CYS A 4 1.44 10.56 1.99
N ARG A 5 2.55 10.04 2.49
CA ARG A 5 3.57 9.43 1.65
C ARG A 5 3.18 7.98 1.37
N VAL A 6 3.05 7.65 0.11
CA VAL A 6 2.58 6.33 -0.33
C VAL A 6 3.66 5.65 -1.16
N LEU A 7 4.00 4.42 -0.80
CA LEU A 7 4.82 3.55 -1.63
C LEU A 7 3.88 2.62 -2.41
N LEU A 8 4.01 2.59 -3.72
CA LEU A 8 3.13 1.83 -4.60
C LEU A 8 3.89 0.61 -5.13
N VAL A 9 3.38 -0.58 -4.85
CA VAL A 9 4.05 -1.84 -5.17
C VAL A 9 3.16 -2.71 -6.04
N ASP A 10 3.55 -2.86 -7.31
CA ASP A 10 2.81 -3.65 -8.29
C ASP A 10 3.77 -3.98 -9.44
N ASP A 11 3.86 -5.26 -9.82
CA ASP A 11 4.73 -5.68 -10.92
C ASP A 11 4.14 -5.40 -12.30
N HIS A 12 2.85 -5.10 -12.38
CA HIS A 12 2.17 -4.83 -13.64
C HIS A 12 2.25 -3.34 -13.97
N VAL A 13 3.17 -2.97 -14.85
CA VAL A 13 3.50 -1.57 -15.13
C VAL A 13 2.30 -0.72 -15.54
N PRO A 14 1.44 -1.14 -16.49
CA PRO A 14 0.29 -0.30 -16.88
C PRO A 14 -0.65 -0.01 -15.73
N ILE A 15 -0.92 -0.99 -14.86
CA ILE A 15 -1.80 -0.81 -13.70
C ILE A 15 -1.13 0.10 -12.68
N ARG A 16 0.17 -0.09 -12.42
CA ARG A 16 0.91 0.75 -11.47
C ARG A 16 0.89 2.21 -11.90
N LEU A 17 1.10 2.48 -13.20
CA LEU A 17 1.07 3.84 -13.73
C LEU A 17 -0.34 4.44 -13.64
N ALA A 18 -1.38 3.66 -13.90
CA ALA A 18 -2.75 4.12 -13.78
C ALA A 18 -3.09 4.49 -12.33
N LEU A 19 -2.69 3.67 -11.37
CA LEU A 19 -2.90 3.96 -9.94
C LEU A 19 -2.14 5.19 -9.52
N ARG A 20 -0.89 5.34 -9.98
CA ARG A 20 -0.09 6.52 -9.68
C ARG A 20 -0.78 7.78 -10.19
N ASP A 21 -1.24 7.76 -11.43
CA ASP A 21 -1.89 8.93 -12.04
C ASP A 21 -3.19 9.28 -11.30
N THR A 22 -3.98 8.27 -10.94
CA THR A 22 -5.21 8.48 -10.18
C THR A 22 -4.92 9.13 -8.84
N LEU A 23 -3.95 8.59 -8.09
CA LEU A 23 -3.65 9.09 -6.74
C LEU A 23 -2.94 10.44 -6.76
N ASN A 24 -2.11 10.71 -7.76
CA ASN A 24 -1.46 12.01 -7.90
C ASN A 24 -2.45 13.15 -8.19
N GLY A 25 -3.69 12.83 -8.56
CA GLY A 25 -4.74 13.83 -8.70
C GLY A 25 -5.25 14.41 -7.38
N TYR A 26 -4.87 13.80 -6.25
CA TYR A 26 -5.27 14.28 -4.92
C TYR A 26 -4.10 15.02 -4.27
N ASP A 27 -4.35 16.24 -3.84
CA ASP A 27 -3.29 17.14 -3.31
C ASP A 27 -2.66 16.63 -2.02
N ASP A 28 -3.37 15.82 -1.26
CA ASP A 28 -2.90 15.31 0.02
C ASP A 28 -2.18 13.96 -0.07
N ILE A 29 -1.97 13.47 -1.30
CA ILE A 29 -1.23 12.23 -1.55
C ILE A 29 0.09 12.54 -2.25
N HIS A 30 1.16 11.92 -1.80
CA HIS A 30 2.46 11.98 -2.46
C HIS A 30 2.96 10.55 -2.67
N ILE A 31 3.03 10.10 -3.92
CA ILE A 31 3.63 8.81 -4.25
C ILE A 31 5.14 8.99 -4.17
N VAL A 32 5.74 8.51 -3.08
CA VAL A 32 7.17 8.74 -2.82
C VAL A 32 8.07 7.77 -3.57
N GLY A 33 7.53 6.64 -3.98
CA GLY A 33 8.30 5.65 -4.71
C GLY A 33 7.43 4.54 -5.24
N GLU A 34 8.02 3.72 -6.09
CA GLU A 34 7.36 2.56 -6.70
C GLU A 34 8.29 1.36 -6.64
N ALA A 35 7.70 0.18 -6.49
CA ALA A 35 8.44 -1.07 -6.50
C ALA A 35 7.70 -2.08 -7.36
N CYS A 36 8.44 -3.04 -7.93
CA CYS A 36 7.89 -4.03 -8.84
C CYS A 36 7.84 -5.45 -8.23
N ASP A 37 8.31 -5.62 -7.00
CA ASP A 37 8.16 -6.89 -6.28
C ASP A 37 8.27 -6.65 -4.78
N GLY A 38 7.95 -7.70 -4.01
CA GLY A 38 7.92 -7.61 -2.56
C GLY A 38 9.28 -7.37 -1.93
N LYS A 39 10.33 -7.95 -2.50
CA LYS A 39 11.68 -7.78 -1.98
C LYS A 39 12.13 -6.32 -2.13
N GLN A 40 11.95 -5.74 -3.31
CA GLN A 40 12.27 -4.34 -3.55
C GLN A 40 11.46 -3.44 -2.63
N ALA A 41 10.18 -3.76 -2.43
CA ALA A 41 9.31 -2.97 -1.56
C ALA A 41 9.86 -2.91 -0.14
N VAL A 42 10.26 -4.05 0.43
CA VAL A 42 10.82 -4.11 1.77
C VAL A 42 12.09 -3.26 1.86
N GLU A 43 12.95 -3.34 0.85
CA GLU A 43 14.20 -2.56 0.80
C GLU A 43 13.95 -1.05 0.73
N LEU A 44 12.85 -0.63 0.10
CA LEU A 44 12.56 0.78 -0.11
C LEU A 44 11.83 1.44 1.07
N VAL A 45 11.24 0.68 1.98
CA VAL A 45 10.55 1.26 3.15
C VAL A 45 11.46 2.20 3.95
N PRO A 46 12.67 1.78 4.37
CA PRO A 46 13.53 2.70 5.13
C PRO A 46 14.02 3.89 4.30
N VAL A 47 14.07 3.75 2.98
CA VAL A 47 14.52 4.84 2.09
C VAL A 47 13.46 5.93 1.99
N TYR A 48 12.22 5.57 1.76
CA TYR A 48 11.13 6.52 1.50
C TYR A 48 10.30 6.84 2.73
N GLN A 49 10.34 6.01 3.76
CA GLN A 49 9.58 6.18 5.00
C GLN A 49 8.10 6.48 4.72
N PRO A 50 7.40 5.57 4.02
CA PRO A 50 5.99 5.81 3.68
C PRO A 50 5.10 5.73 4.90
N HIS A 51 3.99 6.46 4.86
CA HIS A 51 2.90 6.29 5.83
C HIS A 51 2.05 5.08 5.47
N VAL A 52 1.86 4.86 4.16
CA VAL A 52 1.00 3.81 3.63
C VAL A 52 1.72 3.12 2.48
N VAL A 53 1.64 1.79 2.46
CA VAL A 53 2.18 0.97 1.36
C VAL A 53 1.01 0.26 0.69
N LEU A 54 0.88 0.44 -0.62
CA LEU A 54 -0.09 -0.28 -1.44
C LEU A 54 0.60 -1.48 -2.04
N LEU A 55 0.16 -2.69 -1.67
CA LEU A 55 0.82 -3.94 -2.04
C LEU A 55 -0.06 -4.83 -2.89
N ASP A 56 0.36 -5.10 -4.11
CA ASP A 56 -0.23 -6.15 -4.94
C ASP A 56 0.08 -7.53 -4.33
N PHE A 57 -0.83 -8.49 -4.52
CA PHE A 57 -0.61 -9.86 -4.04
C PHE A 57 0.38 -10.63 -4.93
N TYR A 58 0.09 -10.67 -6.25
CA TYR A 58 0.87 -11.50 -7.19
C TYR A 58 2.08 -10.75 -7.71
N MET A 59 3.24 -11.08 -7.15
CA MET A 59 4.51 -10.50 -7.57
C MET A 59 5.62 -11.55 -7.54
N PRO A 60 6.64 -11.44 -8.40
CA PRO A 60 7.77 -12.37 -8.36
C PRO A 60 8.64 -12.14 -7.12
N ARG A 61 9.43 -13.10 -6.79
CA ARG A 61 10.44 -13.14 -5.71
C ARG A 61 9.86 -13.09 -4.31
N MET A 62 8.85 -12.25 -4.06
CA MET A 62 8.18 -12.16 -2.77
C MET A 62 6.78 -11.59 -3.03
N ASN A 63 5.73 -12.32 -2.66
CA ASN A 63 4.37 -11.82 -2.86
C ASN A 63 4.01 -10.75 -1.82
N GLY A 64 2.86 -10.10 -2.04
CA GLY A 64 2.45 -8.99 -1.18
C GLY A 64 2.20 -9.38 0.27
N VAL A 65 1.68 -10.58 0.52
CA VAL A 65 1.41 -11.05 1.89
C VAL A 65 2.72 -11.27 2.65
N GLU A 66 3.71 -11.88 1.99
CA GLU A 66 5.03 -12.07 2.59
C GLU A 66 5.69 -10.73 2.91
N ALA A 67 5.62 -9.77 1.96
CA ALA A 67 6.16 -8.44 2.17
C ALA A 67 5.45 -7.72 3.32
N ALA A 68 4.12 -7.82 3.39
CA ALA A 68 3.34 -7.22 4.47
C ALA A 68 3.76 -7.75 5.84
N ARG A 69 3.96 -9.06 5.93
CA ARG A 69 4.38 -9.70 7.19
C ARG A 69 5.72 -9.17 7.66
N ILE A 70 6.68 -9.07 6.75
CA ILE A 70 8.01 -8.54 7.07
C ILE A 70 7.92 -7.06 7.45
N MET A 71 7.19 -6.26 6.70
CA MET A 71 7.05 -4.83 6.97
C MET A 71 6.43 -4.58 8.34
N LYS A 72 5.40 -5.33 8.72
CA LYS A 72 4.75 -5.16 10.01
C LYS A 72 5.63 -5.62 11.17
N GLU A 73 6.53 -6.55 10.94
CA GLU A 73 7.49 -6.97 11.96
C GLU A 73 8.49 -5.86 12.29
N PHE A 74 9.02 -5.18 11.26
CA PHE A 74 10.09 -4.18 11.44
C PHE A 74 9.59 -2.75 11.55
N TRP A 75 8.42 -2.41 10.96
CA TRP A 75 7.91 -1.05 10.93
C TRP A 75 6.40 -1.07 11.24
N GLN A 76 6.06 -1.22 12.51
CA GLN A 76 4.67 -1.42 12.93
C GLN A 76 3.78 -0.20 12.66
N GLU A 77 4.38 0.98 12.57
CA GLU A 77 3.64 2.24 12.38
C GLU A 77 3.16 2.46 10.95
N ILE A 78 3.75 1.79 9.96
CA ILE A 78 3.27 1.95 8.59
C ILE A 78 1.96 1.18 8.40
N ALA A 79 1.08 1.71 7.57
CA ALA A 79 -0.15 1.03 7.23
C ALA A 79 0.00 0.33 5.88
N ILE A 80 -0.60 -0.84 5.75
CA ILE A 80 -0.53 -1.61 4.53
C ILE A 80 -1.94 -1.81 4.00
N ILE A 81 -2.12 -1.52 2.71
CA ILE A 81 -3.36 -1.80 2.00
C ILE A 81 -3.00 -2.79 0.88
N GLY A 82 -3.60 -3.98 0.93
CA GLY A 82 -3.48 -4.94 -0.16
C GLY A 82 -4.32 -4.47 -1.34
N ILE A 83 -3.80 -4.61 -2.55
CA ILE A 83 -4.54 -4.28 -3.77
C ILE A 83 -4.57 -5.49 -4.69
N SER A 84 -5.68 -5.67 -5.38
CA SER A 84 -5.87 -6.80 -6.30
C SER A 84 -6.93 -6.44 -7.33
N MET A 85 -6.80 -6.97 -8.55
CA MET A 85 -7.84 -6.77 -9.58
C MET A 85 -9.15 -7.44 -9.18
N ALA A 86 -9.08 -8.58 -8.50
CA ALA A 86 -10.25 -9.35 -8.07
C ALA A 86 -9.98 -9.93 -6.69
N PRO A 87 -10.06 -9.12 -5.63
CA PRO A 87 -9.81 -9.64 -4.29
C PRO A 87 -10.88 -10.64 -3.88
N ASP A 88 -10.45 -11.85 -3.54
CA ASP A 88 -11.33 -12.89 -3.01
C ASP A 88 -11.10 -13.03 -1.50
N SER A 89 -11.87 -13.93 -0.87
CA SER A 89 -11.76 -14.13 0.58
C SER A 89 -10.40 -14.67 1.00
N PHE A 90 -9.77 -15.49 0.16
CA PHE A 90 -8.45 -16.05 0.47
C PHE A 90 -7.39 -14.93 0.52
N ILE A 91 -7.33 -14.09 -0.51
CA ILE A 91 -6.37 -12.98 -0.58
C ILE A 91 -6.64 -11.99 0.54
N THR A 92 -7.91 -11.64 0.77
CA THR A 92 -8.30 -10.69 1.80
C THR A 92 -7.88 -11.17 3.19
N GLU A 93 -8.21 -12.41 3.53
CA GLU A 93 -7.83 -12.97 4.83
C GLU A 93 -6.33 -13.05 5.00
N ALA A 94 -5.60 -13.45 3.96
CA ALA A 94 -4.15 -13.57 4.02
C ALA A 94 -3.50 -12.21 4.31
N PHE A 95 -3.93 -11.15 3.63
CA PHE A 95 -3.42 -9.81 3.89
C PHE A 95 -3.76 -9.33 5.30
N LEU A 96 -4.99 -9.51 5.73
CA LEU A 96 -5.41 -9.05 7.07
C LEU A 96 -4.64 -9.77 8.16
N LYS A 97 -4.42 -11.08 8.03
CA LYS A 97 -3.62 -11.85 8.98
C LYS A 97 -2.16 -11.40 8.99
N ALA A 98 -1.65 -10.92 7.87
CA ALA A 98 -0.29 -10.40 7.78
C ALA A 98 -0.14 -9.00 8.36
N GLY A 99 -1.25 -8.35 8.72
CA GLY A 99 -1.25 -7.03 9.35
C GLY A 99 -1.73 -5.90 8.45
N ALA A 100 -2.25 -6.21 7.26
CA ALA A 100 -2.82 -5.16 6.41
C ALA A 100 -4.09 -4.59 7.03
N SER A 101 -4.32 -3.30 6.81
CA SER A 101 -5.49 -2.58 7.31
C SER A 101 -6.72 -2.79 6.43
N ALA A 102 -6.53 -3.07 5.16
CA ALA A 102 -7.61 -3.25 4.20
C ALA A 102 -7.09 -3.95 2.95
N VAL A 103 -8.02 -4.46 2.15
CA VAL A 103 -7.74 -4.98 0.80
C VAL A 103 -8.75 -4.35 -0.15
N ILE A 104 -8.26 -3.67 -1.18
CA ILE A 104 -9.08 -2.87 -2.08
C ILE A 104 -8.88 -3.35 -3.52
N SER A 105 -9.95 -3.35 -4.31
CA SER A 105 -9.85 -3.65 -5.73
C SER A 105 -9.14 -2.52 -6.48
N LYS A 106 -8.26 -2.88 -7.41
CA LYS A 106 -7.48 -1.90 -8.19
C LYS A 106 -8.34 -1.02 -9.09
N ASP A 107 -9.57 -1.44 -9.40
CA ASP A 107 -10.48 -0.67 -10.24
C ASP A 107 -11.36 0.31 -9.46
N GLN A 108 -11.14 0.44 -8.15
CA GLN A 108 -11.91 1.32 -7.26
C GLN A 108 -11.06 2.46 -6.73
N GLY A 109 -10.53 3.29 -7.64
CA GLY A 109 -9.59 4.36 -7.30
C GLY A 109 -10.10 5.35 -6.27
N ASP A 110 -11.37 5.77 -6.38
CA ASP A 110 -11.95 6.72 -5.42
C ASP A 110 -12.08 6.10 -4.02
N TYR A 111 -12.47 4.85 -3.95
CA TYR A 111 -12.57 4.12 -2.70
C TYR A 111 -11.18 3.90 -2.09
N LEU A 112 -10.19 3.63 -2.93
CA LEU A 112 -8.81 3.50 -2.50
C LEU A 112 -8.32 4.79 -1.86
N TYR A 113 -8.55 5.92 -2.50
CA TYR A 113 -8.17 7.22 -1.96
C TYR A 113 -8.82 7.48 -0.60
N SER A 114 -10.13 7.27 -0.48
CA SER A 114 -10.82 7.55 0.79
C SER A 114 -10.32 6.63 1.90
N THR A 115 -9.97 5.39 1.59
CA THR A 115 -9.40 4.46 2.55
C THR A 115 -8.01 4.92 3.00
N ILE A 116 -7.15 5.31 2.07
CA ILE A 116 -5.82 5.85 2.39
C ILE A 116 -5.95 7.05 3.33
N ASN A 117 -6.82 7.99 2.99
CA ASN A 117 -7.01 9.20 3.75
C ASN A 117 -7.50 8.93 5.16
N LYS A 118 -8.46 8.03 5.31
CA LYS A 118 -8.99 7.62 6.60
C LYS A 118 -7.90 7.00 7.48
N ILE A 119 -7.10 6.10 6.91
CA ILE A 119 -6.01 5.44 7.63
C ILE A 119 -4.95 6.45 8.03
N PHE A 120 -4.56 7.34 7.12
CA PHE A 120 -3.55 8.35 7.39
C PHE A 120 -3.98 9.31 8.50
N ARG A 121 -5.24 9.72 8.51
CA ARG A 121 -5.78 10.56 9.59
C ARG A 121 -5.76 9.85 10.93
N SER A 122 -6.06 8.56 10.96
CA SER A 122 -5.99 7.76 12.18
C SER A 122 -4.57 7.68 12.72
N GLN A 123 -3.56 7.59 11.85
CA GLN A 123 -2.16 7.60 12.26
C GLN A 123 -1.79 8.92 12.94
N SER A 124 -2.24 10.04 12.37
CA SER A 124 -1.98 11.35 12.94
C SER A 124 -2.67 11.53 14.30
N ASP A 125 -3.93 11.11 14.41
CA ASP A 125 -4.69 11.19 15.64
C ASP A 125 -4.08 10.33 16.74
N GLY A 126 -3.51 9.19 16.36
CA GLY A 126 -2.85 8.28 17.28
C GLY A 126 -1.57 8.84 17.90
N LEU A 127 -1.05 9.94 17.37
CA LEU A 127 0.14 10.60 17.91
C LEU A 127 -0.17 11.62 18.99
N CYS A 128 -1.42 11.87 19.24
CA CYS A 128 -1.86 12.82 20.26
C CYS A 128 -2.05 12.14 21.64
#